data_0a53a7aac5d9c83c9c7658b0b2f66598
#
_entry.id   0a53a7aac5d9c83c9c7658b0b2f66598
#
_cell.length_a   1.000
_cell.length_b   1.000
_cell.length_c   1.000
_cell.angle_alpha   90.00
_cell.angle_beta   90.00
_cell.angle_gamma   90.00
#
_symmetry.space_group_name_H-M   'P 1'
#
loop_
_entity.id
_entity.type
_entity.pdbx_description
1 polymer ?
#
loop_
_entity_poly.entity_id
_entity_poly.type
_entity_poly.pdbx_seq_one_letter_code
_entity_poly.pdbx_strand_id
1 'polypeptide(L)'
;QAHHKKIDGHAPDLVGNDLNAYIAAGVYSDHECHDLNDAIAKLQRGQFIMIREGTAARNLEALVPLLCDKYVERCMFCTDDKHPNDLLEKGHIDYIVKKAISLGADPITAIKAACHNAARYFLLNNRGAIAPGYLADFVIIDDFDHFNIEKVYKRGVLMVDHGVVADFPVPEIDPYLVNRAHDTFHVAPLTAADFTDSRPHAVIGMVNGEITTTDGGYTDRIDVD
;
A
#
# COMPACT_ATOMS: atom_id res chain seq x y z
N GLN A 1 -1.75 1.87 -23.56
CA GLN A 1 -2.26 0.47 -23.37
C GLN A 1 -1.51 -0.58 -24.22
N ALA A 2 -0.36 -0.24 -24.82
CA ALA A 2 0.42 -1.16 -25.68
C ALA A 2 0.87 -2.49 -24.99
N HIS A 3 0.72 -2.59 -23.68
CA HIS A 3 1.15 -3.76 -22.90
C HIS A 3 0.01 -4.46 -22.15
N HIS A 4 -1.24 -4.17 -22.45
CA HIS A 4 -2.43 -4.70 -21.76
C HIS A 4 -2.40 -4.57 -20.22
N LYS A 5 -1.66 -3.59 -19.70
CA LYS A 5 -1.59 -3.30 -18.25
C LYS A 5 -2.71 -2.35 -17.85
N LYS A 6 -3.20 -2.51 -16.65
CA LYS A 6 -4.14 -1.58 -16.03
C LYS A 6 -3.39 -0.32 -15.61
N ILE A 7 -4.10 0.81 -15.62
CA ILE A 7 -3.59 2.09 -15.15
C ILE A 7 -4.15 2.29 -13.76
N ASP A 8 -3.29 2.47 -12.80
CA ASP A 8 -3.63 2.93 -11.46
C ASP A 8 -3.54 4.45 -11.37
N GLY A 9 -4.25 5.06 -10.45
CA GLY A 9 -4.28 6.51 -10.34
C GLY A 9 -4.43 7.04 -8.92
N HIS A 10 -4.48 8.37 -8.85
CA HIS A 10 -4.57 9.16 -7.63
C HIS A 10 -5.71 10.17 -7.83
N ALA A 11 -6.84 9.97 -7.18
CA ALA A 11 -8.00 10.83 -7.36
C ALA A 11 -8.83 10.95 -6.06
N PRO A 12 -8.20 11.32 -4.92
CA PRO A 12 -8.96 11.57 -3.71
C PRO A 12 -9.99 12.67 -3.96
N ASP A 13 -11.19 12.49 -3.42
CA ASP A 13 -12.30 13.45 -3.50
C ASP A 13 -12.82 13.80 -4.91
N LEU A 14 -12.36 13.10 -5.94
CA LEU A 14 -12.84 13.36 -7.29
C LEU A 14 -14.26 12.80 -7.48
N VAL A 15 -15.22 13.65 -7.84
CA VAL A 15 -16.65 13.32 -7.89
C VAL A 15 -17.30 13.71 -9.22
N GLY A 16 -18.53 13.27 -9.42
CA GLY A 16 -19.37 13.72 -10.52
C GLY A 16 -18.80 13.47 -11.91
N ASN A 17 -18.88 14.47 -12.77
CA ASN A 17 -18.41 14.36 -14.16
C ASN A 17 -16.89 14.29 -14.27
N ASP A 18 -16.14 14.89 -13.37
CA ASP A 18 -14.69 14.83 -13.37
C ASP A 18 -14.21 13.40 -13.06
N LEU A 19 -14.85 12.71 -12.10
CA LEU A 19 -14.60 11.29 -11.85
C LEU A 19 -14.99 10.44 -13.07
N ASN A 20 -16.11 10.74 -13.74
CA ASN A 20 -16.49 10.03 -14.95
C ASN A 20 -15.45 10.18 -16.07
N ALA A 21 -14.96 11.42 -16.28
CA ALA A 21 -13.92 11.70 -17.28
C ALA A 21 -12.60 11.00 -16.95
N TYR A 22 -12.20 11.01 -15.68
CA TYR A 22 -11.01 10.34 -15.19
C TYR A 22 -11.04 8.82 -15.44
N ILE A 23 -12.16 8.19 -15.12
CA ILE A 23 -12.36 6.75 -15.38
C ILE A 23 -12.42 6.46 -16.89
N ALA A 24 -13.11 7.30 -17.67
CA ALA A 24 -13.20 7.16 -19.12
C ALA A 24 -11.84 7.29 -19.82
N ALA A 25 -10.88 8.02 -19.23
CA ALA A 25 -9.49 8.06 -19.70
C ALA A 25 -8.75 6.72 -19.52
N GLY A 26 -9.34 5.73 -18.85
CA GLY A 26 -8.82 4.38 -18.69
C GLY A 26 -8.14 4.11 -17.34
N VAL A 27 -8.29 4.99 -16.36
CA VAL A 27 -7.78 4.75 -15.00
C VAL A 27 -8.67 3.72 -14.32
N TYR A 28 -8.09 2.56 -14.03
CA TYR A 28 -8.84 1.37 -13.65
C TYR A 28 -8.96 1.18 -12.12
N SER A 29 -8.05 1.74 -11.35
CA SER A 29 -7.99 1.60 -9.90
C SER A 29 -7.54 2.89 -9.22
N ASP A 30 -7.81 2.97 -7.91
CA ASP A 30 -7.38 4.05 -7.04
C ASP A 30 -6.96 3.49 -5.68
N HIS A 31 -5.92 4.05 -5.08
CA HIS A 31 -5.39 3.65 -3.76
C HIS A 31 -5.39 4.80 -2.73
N GLU A 32 -6.02 5.93 -3.07
CA GLU A 32 -6.02 7.13 -2.23
C GLU A 32 -7.41 7.52 -1.70
N CYS A 33 -8.38 6.62 -1.79
CA CYS A 33 -9.65 6.82 -1.11
C CYS A 33 -9.43 6.88 0.40
N HIS A 34 -9.84 7.96 1.05
CA HIS A 34 -9.72 8.13 2.50
C HIS A 34 -11.06 7.97 3.23
N ASP A 35 -12.18 8.00 2.52
CA ASP A 35 -13.50 7.77 3.07
C ASP A 35 -14.33 6.78 2.26
N LEU A 36 -15.36 6.25 2.91
CA LEU A 36 -16.22 5.22 2.36
C LEU A 36 -17.06 5.71 1.16
N ASN A 37 -17.51 6.96 1.17
CA ASN A 37 -18.39 7.48 0.12
C ASN A 37 -17.60 7.70 -1.17
N ASP A 38 -16.39 8.24 -1.09
CA ASP A 38 -15.47 8.36 -2.22
C ASP A 38 -15.18 6.99 -2.84
N ALA A 39 -14.83 6.00 -2.02
CA ALA A 39 -14.56 4.64 -2.48
C ALA A 39 -15.79 3.99 -3.13
N ILE A 40 -16.98 4.12 -2.55
CA ILE A 40 -18.23 3.58 -3.11
C ILE A 40 -18.55 4.26 -4.45
N ALA A 41 -18.37 5.58 -4.56
CA ALA A 41 -18.64 6.30 -5.81
C ALA A 41 -17.76 5.78 -6.97
N LYS A 42 -16.50 5.44 -6.69
CA LYS A 42 -15.56 4.85 -7.65
C LYS A 42 -15.91 3.39 -7.99
N LEU A 43 -16.23 2.57 -6.98
CA LEU A 43 -16.68 1.18 -7.17
C LEU A 43 -17.95 1.09 -8.03
N GLN A 44 -18.93 1.99 -7.81
CA GLN A 44 -20.15 2.05 -8.62
C GLN A 44 -19.90 2.39 -10.09
N ARG A 45 -18.77 3.02 -10.39
CA ARG A 45 -18.31 3.34 -11.75
C ARG A 45 -17.35 2.30 -12.32
N GLY A 46 -17.11 1.20 -11.60
CA GLY A 46 -16.32 0.07 -12.07
C GLY A 46 -14.83 0.18 -11.78
N GLN A 47 -14.36 1.16 -11.02
CA GLN A 47 -12.97 1.17 -10.54
C GLN A 47 -12.72 0.06 -9.51
N PHE A 48 -11.46 -0.31 -9.38
CA PHE A 48 -10.93 -1.17 -8.33
C PHE A 48 -10.38 -0.30 -7.20
N ILE A 49 -10.62 -0.68 -5.95
CA ILE A 49 -10.09 0.05 -4.79
C ILE A 49 -8.99 -0.76 -4.13
N MET A 50 -7.82 -0.14 -4.01
CA MET A 50 -6.71 -0.65 -3.23
C MET A 50 -6.74 0.01 -1.86
N ILE A 51 -7.17 -0.75 -0.85
CA ILE A 51 -7.25 -0.27 0.53
C ILE A 51 -5.84 -0.17 1.08
N ARG A 52 -5.38 1.06 1.33
CA ARG A 52 -4.01 1.35 1.71
C ARG A 52 -3.80 1.35 3.22
N GLU A 53 -2.67 0.77 3.63
CA GLU A 53 -2.16 0.85 5.01
C GLU A 53 -0.64 1.02 4.96
N GLY A 54 -0.22 2.25 4.68
CA GLY A 54 1.18 2.65 4.59
C GLY A 54 1.78 3.10 5.92
N THR A 55 2.85 3.87 5.86
CA THR A 55 3.46 4.53 7.02
C THR A 55 2.78 5.86 7.32
N ALA A 56 2.71 6.75 6.34
CA ALA A 56 2.07 8.05 6.47
C ALA A 56 0.56 7.96 6.22
N ALA A 57 0.13 7.35 5.11
CA ALA A 57 -1.27 7.23 4.75
C ALA A 57 -1.87 5.87 5.14
N ARG A 58 -2.95 5.90 5.92
CA ARG A 58 -3.55 4.71 6.56
C ARG A 58 -5.06 4.79 6.47
N ASN A 59 -5.63 4.19 5.44
CA ASN A 59 -7.05 4.29 5.13
C ASN A 59 -7.85 3.01 5.44
N LEU A 60 -7.19 1.96 5.95
CA LEU A 60 -7.81 0.66 6.23
C LEU A 60 -9.03 0.80 7.16
N GLU A 61 -8.91 1.54 8.26
CA GLU A 61 -9.97 1.68 9.26
C GLU A 61 -11.26 2.28 8.65
N ALA A 62 -11.11 3.32 7.83
CA ALA A 62 -12.23 3.94 7.15
C ALA A 62 -12.86 3.02 6.08
N LEU A 63 -12.07 2.15 5.46
CA LEU A 63 -12.47 1.37 4.28
C LEU A 63 -12.77 -0.12 4.58
N VAL A 64 -12.56 -0.60 5.81
CA VAL A 64 -12.93 -1.97 6.22
C VAL A 64 -14.38 -2.33 5.85
N PRO A 65 -15.39 -1.44 5.91
CA PRO A 65 -16.75 -1.76 5.51
C PRO A 65 -16.91 -2.18 4.04
N LEU A 66 -15.91 -1.94 3.18
CA LEU A 66 -15.90 -2.44 1.80
C LEU A 66 -15.62 -3.94 1.71
N LEU A 67 -15.09 -4.55 2.78
CA LEU A 67 -14.82 -6.00 2.86
C LEU A 67 -16.11 -6.76 3.16
N CYS A 68 -17.09 -6.64 2.27
CA CYS A 68 -18.39 -7.31 2.31
C CYS A 68 -18.73 -7.87 0.93
N ASP A 69 -19.68 -8.78 0.86
CA ASP A 69 -20.07 -9.48 -0.38
C ASP A 69 -20.35 -8.54 -1.55
N LYS A 70 -20.86 -7.35 -1.26
CA LYS A 70 -21.23 -6.38 -2.31
C LYS A 70 -20.03 -5.77 -3.02
N TYR A 71 -18.93 -5.56 -2.33
CA TYR A 71 -17.81 -4.75 -2.84
C TYR A 71 -16.48 -5.49 -2.91
N VAL A 72 -16.29 -6.55 -2.11
CA VAL A 72 -14.99 -7.21 -1.96
C VAL A 72 -14.36 -7.66 -3.28
N GLU A 73 -15.16 -8.05 -4.27
CA GLU A 73 -14.64 -8.51 -5.57
C GLU A 73 -13.80 -7.45 -6.33
N ARG A 74 -13.95 -6.19 -5.94
CA ARG A 74 -13.20 -5.06 -6.52
C ARG A 74 -12.35 -4.33 -5.49
N CYS A 75 -12.03 -4.99 -4.38
CA CYS A 75 -11.15 -4.46 -3.35
C CYS A 75 -9.92 -5.35 -3.18
N MET A 76 -8.77 -4.76 -2.94
CA MET A 76 -7.56 -5.44 -2.50
C MET A 76 -6.77 -4.55 -1.55
N PHE A 77 -5.78 -5.11 -0.87
CA PHE A 77 -4.89 -4.34 0.00
C PHE A 77 -3.64 -3.87 -0.73
N CYS A 78 -3.11 -2.73 -0.29
CA CYS A 78 -1.80 -2.23 -0.68
C CYS A 78 -1.10 -1.52 0.49
N THR A 79 0.21 -1.35 0.36
CA THR A 79 1.05 -0.70 1.38
C THR A 79 1.55 0.67 0.96
N ASP A 80 1.64 0.91 -0.35
CA ASP A 80 2.14 2.15 -0.96
C ASP A 80 3.41 2.68 -0.28
N ASP A 81 3.32 3.71 0.57
CA ASP A 81 4.41 4.42 1.23
C ASP A 81 5.02 3.72 2.46
N LYS A 82 4.83 2.39 2.61
CA LYS A 82 5.32 1.69 3.80
C LYS A 82 6.83 1.63 3.87
N HIS A 83 7.39 2.22 4.93
CA HIS A 83 8.83 2.31 5.13
C HIS A 83 9.46 0.97 5.54
N PRO A 84 10.76 0.74 5.23
CA PRO A 84 11.44 -0.51 5.55
C PRO A 84 11.45 -0.88 7.03
N ASN A 85 11.57 0.09 7.94
CA ASN A 85 11.48 -0.15 9.38
C ASN A 85 10.09 -0.68 9.78
N ASP A 86 9.01 -0.11 9.23
CA ASP A 86 7.66 -0.60 9.48
C ASP A 86 7.43 -2.01 8.93
N LEU A 87 8.08 -2.36 7.80
CA LEU A 87 8.05 -3.73 7.28
C LEU A 87 8.69 -4.74 8.24
N LEU A 88 9.79 -4.34 8.89
CA LEU A 88 10.48 -5.19 9.87
C LEU A 88 9.73 -5.30 11.20
N GLU A 89 9.17 -4.20 11.69
CA GLU A 89 8.55 -4.12 13.02
C GLU A 89 7.09 -4.59 13.02
N LYS A 90 6.32 -4.25 11.98
CA LYS A 90 4.87 -4.49 11.92
C LYS A 90 4.47 -5.59 10.97
N GLY A 91 5.24 -5.81 9.92
CA GLY A 91 4.91 -6.70 8.81
C GLY A 91 4.41 -5.97 7.56
N HIS A 92 3.98 -6.72 6.57
CA HIS A 92 3.56 -6.24 5.25
C HIS A 92 2.04 -6.41 5.05
N ILE A 93 1.63 -7.17 4.05
CA ILE A 93 0.20 -7.48 3.78
C ILE A 93 -0.40 -8.36 4.90
N ASP A 94 0.38 -9.20 5.54
CA ASP A 94 -0.02 -9.99 6.72
C ASP A 94 -0.51 -9.09 7.87
N TYR A 95 0.22 -8.01 8.14
CA TYR A 95 -0.22 -6.99 9.11
C TYR A 95 -1.56 -6.37 8.72
N ILE A 96 -1.77 -6.07 7.43
CA ILE A 96 -3.04 -5.47 6.96
C ILE A 96 -4.20 -6.44 7.14
N VAL A 97 -4.00 -7.72 6.81
CA VAL A 97 -5.00 -8.78 7.03
C VAL A 97 -5.35 -8.89 8.52
N LYS A 98 -4.34 -9.01 9.37
CA LYS A 98 -4.52 -9.09 10.83
C LYS A 98 -5.29 -7.88 11.37
N LYS A 99 -4.90 -6.67 10.96
CA LYS A 99 -5.57 -5.43 11.36
C LYS A 99 -7.02 -5.38 10.85
N ALA A 100 -7.28 -5.78 9.60
CA ALA A 100 -8.65 -5.82 9.06
C ALA A 100 -9.56 -6.76 9.86
N ILE A 101 -9.06 -7.94 10.23
CA ILE A 101 -9.77 -8.91 11.08
C ILE A 101 -10.06 -8.29 12.46
N SER A 102 -9.08 -7.65 13.09
CA SER A 102 -9.27 -6.98 14.38
C SER A 102 -10.28 -5.84 14.34
N LEU A 103 -10.49 -5.23 13.18
CA LEU A 103 -11.51 -4.22 12.93
C LEU A 103 -12.88 -4.82 12.54
N GLY A 104 -13.02 -6.14 12.57
CA GLY A 104 -14.29 -6.85 12.37
C GLY A 104 -14.52 -7.36 10.95
N ALA A 105 -13.53 -7.31 10.06
CA ALA A 105 -13.65 -7.99 8.77
C ALA A 105 -13.71 -9.51 8.94
N ASP A 106 -14.50 -10.18 8.12
CA ASP A 106 -14.47 -11.63 8.01
C ASP A 106 -13.07 -12.09 7.55
N PRO A 107 -12.42 -13.05 8.26
CA PRO A 107 -11.05 -13.47 7.94
C PRO A 107 -10.88 -13.97 6.50
N ILE A 108 -11.83 -14.75 6.00
CA ILE A 108 -11.76 -15.29 4.63
C ILE A 108 -11.88 -14.16 3.60
N THR A 109 -12.75 -13.18 3.87
CA THR A 109 -12.91 -12.00 3.02
C THR A 109 -11.65 -11.13 3.00
N ALA A 110 -11.01 -10.93 4.15
CA ALA A 110 -9.73 -10.20 4.23
C ALA A 110 -8.61 -10.93 3.47
N ILE A 111 -8.47 -12.26 3.64
CA ILE A 111 -7.51 -13.08 2.91
C ILE A 111 -7.80 -13.05 1.40
N LYS A 112 -9.06 -13.08 0.99
CA LYS A 112 -9.45 -12.98 -0.42
C LYS A 112 -9.01 -11.64 -1.02
N ALA A 113 -9.19 -10.54 -0.32
CA ALA A 113 -8.71 -9.21 -0.74
C ALA A 113 -7.17 -9.17 -0.85
N ALA A 114 -6.46 -9.77 0.09
CA ALA A 114 -5.00 -9.82 0.11
C ALA A 114 -4.40 -10.70 -1.01
N CYS A 115 -5.02 -11.84 -1.32
CA CYS A 115 -4.43 -12.87 -2.16
C CYS A 115 -5.13 -12.99 -3.52
N HIS A 116 -6.38 -13.44 -3.52
CA HIS A 116 -7.10 -13.77 -4.75
C HIS A 116 -7.37 -12.55 -5.64
N ASN A 117 -7.88 -11.47 -5.04
CA ASN A 117 -8.24 -10.27 -5.78
C ASN A 117 -7.01 -9.57 -6.34
N ALA A 118 -5.91 -9.49 -5.57
CA ALA A 118 -4.63 -8.97 -6.04
C ALA A 118 -4.09 -9.82 -7.21
N ALA A 119 -4.11 -11.15 -7.09
CA ALA A 119 -3.67 -12.03 -8.17
C ALA A 119 -4.51 -11.85 -9.45
N ARG A 120 -5.83 -11.75 -9.33
CA ARG A 120 -6.72 -11.48 -10.48
C ARG A 120 -6.47 -10.11 -11.10
N TYR A 121 -6.29 -9.10 -10.27
CA TYR A 121 -6.00 -7.74 -10.75
C TYR A 121 -4.72 -7.69 -11.57
N PHE A 122 -3.64 -8.29 -11.08
CA PHE A 122 -2.33 -8.33 -11.75
C PHE A 122 -2.19 -9.45 -12.79
N LEU A 123 -3.27 -10.19 -13.11
CA LEU A 123 -3.30 -11.28 -14.07
C LEU A 123 -2.31 -12.42 -13.74
N LEU A 124 -2.12 -12.70 -12.46
CA LEU A 124 -1.32 -13.81 -11.97
C LEU A 124 -2.15 -15.10 -11.95
N ASN A 125 -2.33 -15.71 -13.11
CA ASN A 125 -3.33 -16.77 -13.34
C ASN A 125 -3.12 -18.07 -12.55
N ASN A 126 -1.94 -18.27 -11.96
CA ASN A 126 -1.58 -19.48 -11.20
C ASN A 126 -1.22 -19.18 -9.75
N ARG A 127 -1.76 -18.10 -9.16
CA ARG A 127 -1.53 -17.65 -7.78
C ARG A 127 -2.83 -17.14 -7.15
N GLY A 128 -2.76 -16.88 -5.84
CA GLY A 128 -3.87 -16.28 -5.09
C GLY A 128 -4.95 -17.27 -4.65
N ALA A 129 -4.74 -18.57 -4.86
CA ALA A 129 -5.59 -19.63 -4.34
C ALA A 129 -4.78 -20.92 -4.18
N ILE A 130 -5.25 -21.83 -3.32
CA ILE A 130 -4.75 -23.21 -3.21
C ILE A 130 -5.63 -24.06 -4.11
N ALA A 131 -5.12 -24.38 -5.31
CA ALA A 131 -5.87 -25.11 -6.31
C ALA A 131 -4.93 -25.93 -7.22
N PRO A 132 -5.42 -27.02 -7.87
CA PRO A 132 -4.65 -27.76 -8.84
C PRO A 132 -4.11 -26.87 -9.96
N GLY A 133 -2.84 -26.99 -10.29
CA GLY A 133 -2.15 -26.19 -11.31
C GLY A 133 -1.65 -24.81 -10.84
N TYR A 134 -1.95 -24.43 -9.60
CA TYR A 134 -1.40 -23.20 -8.99
C TYR A 134 0.00 -23.47 -8.41
N LEU A 135 0.80 -22.41 -8.34
CA LEU A 135 2.08 -22.48 -7.63
C LEU A 135 1.83 -22.68 -6.14
N ALA A 136 2.62 -23.55 -5.53
CA ALA A 136 2.57 -23.80 -4.09
C ALA A 136 3.24 -22.65 -3.31
N ASP A 137 2.66 -21.46 -3.45
CA ASP A 137 2.99 -20.24 -2.70
C ASP A 137 1.89 -20.06 -1.64
N PHE A 138 2.17 -20.42 -0.39
CA PHE A 138 1.18 -20.33 0.69
C PHE A 138 1.85 -20.14 2.05
N VAL A 139 1.05 -19.69 3.00
CA VAL A 139 1.43 -19.55 4.42
C VAL A 139 0.61 -20.49 5.28
N ILE A 140 1.18 -20.94 6.40
CA ILE A 140 0.46 -21.62 7.48
C ILE A 140 0.39 -20.63 8.63
N ILE A 141 -0.81 -20.42 9.15
CA ILE A 141 -1.07 -19.56 10.30
C ILE A 141 -1.58 -20.42 11.47
N ASP A 142 -1.48 -19.91 12.68
CA ASP A 142 -2.00 -20.54 13.89
C ASP A 142 -3.54 -20.58 13.90
N ASP A 143 -4.16 -19.40 13.88
CA ASP A 143 -5.60 -19.23 13.85
C ASP A 143 -5.96 -17.88 13.21
N PHE A 144 -7.25 -17.56 13.12
CA PHE A 144 -7.71 -16.28 12.57
C PHE A 144 -7.73 -15.13 13.58
N ASP A 145 -7.71 -15.42 14.86
CA ASP A 145 -7.75 -14.39 15.90
C ASP A 145 -6.38 -13.75 16.12
N HIS A 146 -5.34 -14.58 16.19
CA HIS A 146 -3.95 -14.13 16.35
C HIS A 146 -3.26 -13.85 15.03
N PHE A 147 -3.57 -14.63 14.01
CA PHE A 147 -3.02 -14.54 12.65
C PHE A 147 -1.48 -14.53 12.64
N ASN A 148 -0.85 -15.42 13.43
CA ASN A 148 0.60 -15.56 13.41
C ASN A 148 1.03 -16.51 12.30
N ILE A 149 1.98 -16.07 11.48
CA ILE A 149 2.54 -16.88 10.41
C ILE A 149 3.55 -17.85 11.00
N GLU A 150 3.24 -19.14 10.96
CA GLU A 150 4.15 -20.21 11.40
C GLU A 150 5.11 -20.62 10.30
N LYS A 151 4.61 -20.81 9.07
CA LYS A 151 5.43 -21.25 7.94
C LYS A 151 5.09 -20.52 6.65
N VAL A 152 6.12 -20.31 5.83
CA VAL A 152 5.97 -19.74 4.49
C VAL A 152 6.57 -20.70 3.47
N TYR A 153 5.76 -21.07 2.49
CA TYR A 153 6.19 -21.88 1.35
C TYR A 153 6.22 -21.04 0.08
N LYS A 154 7.29 -21.19 -0.68
CA LYS A 154 7.49 -20.56 -1.99
C LYS A 154 7.78 -21.63 -3.03
N ARG A 155 6.86 -21.82 -3.99
CA ARG A 155 6.95 -22.89 -5.00
C ARG A 155 7.16 -24.27 -4.37
N GLY A 156 6.50 -24.54 -3.25
CA GLY A 156 6.59 -25.79 -2.51
C GLY A 156 7.84 -25.96 -1.63
N VAL A 157 8.74 -24.98 -1.61
CA VAL A 157 9.92 -24.98 -0.74
C VAL A 157 9.62 -24.20 0.54
N LEU A 158 9.92 -24.79 1.69
CA LEU A 158 9.80 -24.11 3.00
C LEU A 158 10.86 -23.01 3.08
N MET A 159 10.42 -21.78 3.15
CA MET A 159 11.28 -20.58 3.20
C MET A 159 11.35 -19.93 4.57
N VAL A 160 10.28 -20.07 5.35
CA VAL A 160 10.26 -19.60 6.75
C VAL A 160 9.63 -20.68 7.62
N ASP A 161 10.26 -20.98 8.74
CA ASP A 161 9.75 -21.89 9.76
C ASP A 161 9.84 -21.22 11.14
N HIS A 162 8.69 -20.88 11.73
CA HIS A 162 8.58 -20.18 13.02
C HIS A 162 9.50 -18.95 13.13
N GLY A 163 9.49 -18.09 12.11
CA GLY A 163 10.30 -16.87 12.05
C GLY A 163 11.76 -17.06 11.60
N VAL A 164 12.20 -18.31 11.42
CA VAL A 164 13.55 -18.60 10.90
C VAL A 164 13.50 -18.65 9.38
N VAL A 165 14.21 -17.75 8.73
CA VAL A 165 14.29 -17.67 7.26
C VAL A 165 15.35 -18.65 6.76
N ALA A 166 15.00 -19.46 5.75
CA ALA A 166 15.94 -20.34 5.08
C ALA A 166 17.00 -19.53 4.31
N ASP A 167 18.20 -20.05 4.21
CA ASP A 167 19.24 -19.46 3.38
C ASP A 167 18.79 -19.41 1.91
N PHE A 168 18.97 -18.26 1.29
CA PHE A 168 18.75 -18.07 -0.15
C PHE A 168 19.87 -17.21 -0.74
N PRO A 169 20.24 -17.45 -2.01
CA PRO A 169 21.29 -16.68 -2.64
C PRO A 169 20.85 -15.23 -2.82
N VAL A 170 21.62 -14.31 -2.26
CA VAL A 170 21.48 -12.87 -2.54
C VAL A 170 22.37 -12.54 -3.73
N PRO A 171 21.84 -12.00 -4.83
CA PRO A 171 22.66 -11.63 -5.98
C PRO A 171 23.66 -10.54 -5.59
N GLU A 172 24.88 -10.68 -6.07
CA GLU A 172 25.85 -9.58 -5.98
C GLU A 172 25.35 -8.38 -6.78
N ILE A 173 25.37 -7.22 -6.15
CA ILE A 173 25.03 -5.96 -6.82
C ILE A 173 26.28 -5.47 -7.56
N ASP A 174 26.12 -5.12 -8.83
CA ASP A 174 27.20 -4.53 -9.62
C ASP A 174 27.76 -3.28 -8.91
N PRO A 175 29.06 -3.28 -8.55
CA PRO A 175 29.68 -2.16 -7.87
C PRO A 175 29.57 -0.83 -8.63
N TYR A 176 29.50 -0.88 -9.96
CA TYR A 176 29.27 0.31 -10.78
C TYR A 176 27.88 0.94 -10.51
N LEU A 177 26.84 0.13 -10.36
CA LEU A 177 25.49 0.62 -10.03
C LEU A 177 25.44 1.18 -8.61
N VAL A 178 26.12 0.54 -7.65
CA VAL A 178 26.24 1.02 -6.27
C VAL A 178 26.92 2.38 -6.25
N ASN A 179 28.08 2.51 -6.91
CA ASN A 179 28.82 3.77 -6.97
C ASN A 179 28.00 4.89 -7.64
N ARG A 180 27.30 4.57 -8.74
CA ARG A 180 26.40 5.55 -9.38
C ARG A 180 25.26 6.00 -8.47
N ALA A 181 24.68 5.11 -7.70
CA ALA A 181 23.62 5.46 -6.76
C ALA A 181 24.13 6.37 -5.64
N HIS A 182 25.33 6.12 -5.13
CA HIS A 182 25.99 6.97 -4.13
C HIS A 182 26.43 8.32 -4.68
N ASP A 183 26.79 8.39 -5.96
CA ASP A 183 27.26 9.61 -6.64
C ASP A 183 26.11 10.39 -7.31
N THR A 184 24.95 10.45 -6.68
CA THR A 184 23.78 11.20 -7.21
C THR A 184 23.49 12.47 -6.41
N PHE A 185 24.09 12.63 -5.24
CA PHE A 185 23.89 13.77 -4.35
C PHE A 185 25.06 14.73 -4.44
N HIS A 186 24.89 15.81 -5.22
CA HIS A 186 25.91 16.86 -5.41
C HIS A 186 25.47 18.15 -4.73
N VAL A 187 25.30 18.11 -3.41
CA VAL A 187 24.90 19.26 -2.61
C VAL A 187 26.13 19.80 -1.87
N ALA A 188 26.37 21.11 -1.94
CA ALA A 188 27.40 21.75 -1.11
C ALA A 188 27.06 21.51 0.38
N PRO A 189 28.09 21.47 1.26
CA PRO A 189 27.82 21.36 2.69
C PRO A 189 26.88 22.47 3.17
N LEU A 190 25.79 22.07 3.81
CA LEU A 190 24.80 22.98 4.36
C LEU A 190 25.16 23.33 5.82
N THR A 191 24.85 24.55 6.21
CA THR A 191 24.99 25.05 7.57
C THR A 191 23.62 25.47 8.11
N ALA A 192 23.49 25.68 9.42
CA ALA A 192 22.22 26.17 10.00
C ALA A 192 21.79 27.50 9.40
N ALA A 193 22.71 28.33 8.92
CA ALA A 193 22.41 29.60 8.28
C ALA A 193 21.69 29.45 6.94
N ASP A 194 21.86 28.31 6.24
CA ASP A 194 21.19 28.02 4.97
C ASP A 194 19.70 27.74 5.13
N PHE A 195 19.26 27.44 6.35
CA PHE A 195 17.87 27.21 6.71
C PHE A 195 17.19 28.42 7.36
N THR A 196 17.89 29.54 7.49
CA THR A 196 17.31 30.77 8.05
C THR A 196 16.80 31.66 6.93
N ASP A 197 15.57 32.16 7.09
CA ASP A 197 14.97 33.12 6.18
C ASP A 197 14.18 34.16 6.99
N SER A 198 14.25 35.41 6.59
CA SER A 198 13.54 36.53 7.22
C SER A 198 12.19 36.84 6.57
N ARG A 199 11.82 36.09 5.54
CA ARG A 199 10.51 36.26 4.86
C ARG A 199 9.43 35.48 5.60
N PRO A 200 8.16 35.90 5.53
CA PRO A 200 7.06 35.08 5.98
C PRO A 200 7.01 33.75 5.21
N HIS A 201 6.84 32.64 5.92
CA HIS A 201 6.78 31.30 5.36
C HIS A 201 5.34 30.78 5.37
N ALA A 202 4.91 30.23 4.25
CA ALA A 202 3.66 29.47 4.19
C ALA A 202 3.82 28.16 5.00
N VAL A 203 2.88 27.90 5.87
CA VAL A 203 2.85 26.71 6.71
C VAL A 203 1.92 25.66 6.10
N ILE A 204 2.42 24.48 5.90
CA ILE A 204 1.65 23.32 5.49
C ILE A 204 1.35 22.49 6.75
N GLY A 205 0.08 22.41 7.14
CA GLY A 205 -0.35 21.56 8.23
C GLY A 205 -0.43 20.10 7.76
N MET A 206 0.18 19.19 8.52
CA MET A 206 0.09 17.75 8.26
C MET A 206 -1.08 17.14 9.03
N VAL A 207 -1.84 16.28 8.36
CA VAL A 207 -2.92 15.49 8.96
C VAL A 207 -2.41 14.07 9.19
N ASN A 208 -2.39 13.62 10.44
CA ASN A 208 -1.84 12.28 10.76
C ASN A 208 -2.68 11.17 10.12
N GLY A 209 -2.02 10.30 9.39
CA GLY A 209 -2.66 9.18 8.69
C GLY A 209 -3.22 9.52 7.31
N GLU A 210 -3.07 10.77 6.86
CA GLU A 210 -3.56 11.24 5.57
C GLU A 210 -2.41 11.77 4.68
N ILE A 211 -2.64 11.77 3.38
CA ILE A 211 -1.74 12.42 2.40
C ILE A 211 -2.12 13.88 2.14
N THR A 212 -3.33 14.26 2.50
CA THR A 212 -3.81 15.63 2.35
C THR A 212 -3.19 16.53 3.41
N THR A 213 -2.98 17.78 3.04
CA THR A 213 -2.43 18.80 3.93
C THR A 213 -3.45 19.92 4.11
N THR A 214 -3.28 20.69 5.16
CA THR A 214 -4.10 21.88 5.43
C THR A 214 -3.28 23.14 5.25
N ASP A 215 -3.96 24.25 4.93
CA ASP A 215 -3.34 25.58 4.95
C ASP A 215 -3.16 26.01 6.41
N GLY A 216 -1.92 26.10 6.87
CA GLY A 216 -1.54 26.57 8.20
C GLY A 216 -1.33 28.09 8.27
N GLY A 217 -1.56 28.80 7.17
CA GLY A 217 -1.32 30.25 7.09
C GLY A 217 0.15 30.61 6.91
N TYR A 218 0.59 31.69 7.54
CA TYR A 218 1.97 32.18 7.45
C TYR A 218 2.59 32.30 8.83
N THR A 219 3.90 32.07 8.92
CA THR A 219 4.69 32.34 10.12
C THR A 219 5.95 33.12 9.76
N ASP A 220 6.37 34.03 10.66
CA ASP A 220 7.63 34.75 10.56
C ASP A 220 8.79 34.01 11.24
N ARG A 221 8.51 32.83 11.80
CA ARG A 221 9.47 32.05 12.58
C ARG A 221 9.49 30.59 12.15
N ILE A 222 10.68 30.11 11.87
CA ILE A 222 10.97 28.67 11.71
C ILE A 222 11.70 28.25 12.99
N ASP A 223 11.06 27.36 13.76
CA ASP A 223 11.75 26.63 14.83
C ASP A 223 12.24 25.31 14.22
N VAL A 224 13.53 25.10 14.26
CA VAL A 224 14.17 23.86 13.84
C VAL A 224 14.62 23.16 15.12
N ASP A 225 13.89 22.10 15.48
CA ASP A 225 14.26 21.20 16.59
C ASP A 225 15.32 20.18 16.15
#